data_0af23b1632f4e9a23fc5676be92981d2
#
_entry.id   0af23b1632f4e9a23fc5676be92981d2
#
_cell.length_a   1.000
_cell.length_b   1.000
_cell.length_c   1.000
_cell.angle_alpha   90.00
_cell.angle_beta   90.00
_cell.angle_gamma   90.00
#
_symmetry.space_group_name_H-M   'P 1'
#
loop_
_entity.id
_entity.type
_entity.pdbx_description
1 polymer ?
#
loop_
_entity_poly.entity_id
_entity_poly.type
_entity_poly.pdbx_seq_one_letter_code
_entity_poly.pdbx_strand_id
1 'polypeptide(L)'
;MSETWFIVPAEKHDDLVARAYSARGYSADEARDAARFCHSAARHGIRTHNALKALHLDDLFGSKVGRWTPGAEVEKLPSRFAASEAWDGHNKLGQAVAYRAMERCMELADQYGIGM
;
A
#
# COMPACT_ATOMS: atom_id res chain seq x y z
N MET A 1 20.65 24.98 -13.99
CA MET A 1 20.13 25.24 -12.63
C MET A 1 20.57 24.12 -11.71
N SER A 2 21.10 24.45 -10.56
CA SER A 2 21.39 23.43 -9.53
C SER A 2 20.08 22.95 -8.91
N GLU A 3 19.85 21.64 -8.88
CA GLU A 3 18.74 21.06 -8.11
C GLU A 3 19.01 21.26 -6.61
N THR A 4 18.02 21.74 -5.87
CA THR A 4 18.08 21.81 -4.43
C THR A 4 17.49 20.53 -3.84
N TRP A 5 18.31 19.82 -3.06
CA TRP A 5 17.90 18.58 -2.40
C TRP A 5 17.70 18.82 -0.91
N PHE A 6 16.64 18.24 -0.37
CA PHE A 6 16.37 18.26 1.06
C PHE A 6 16.50 16.85 1.62
N ILE A 7 17.16 16.75 2.78
CA ILE A 7 17.19 15.50 3.54
C ILE A 7 15.99 15.49 4.49
N VAL A 8 15.14 14.50 4.35
CA VAL A 8 13.98 14.29 5.22
C VAL A 8 14.25 13.04 6.06
N PRO A 9 14.25 13.12 7.40
CA PRO A 9 14.35 11.95 8.26
C PRO A 9 13.25 10.94 7.96
N ALA A 10 13.58 9.64 7.99
CA ALA A 10 12.67 8.56 7.64
C ALA A 10 11.37 8.60 8.44
N GLU A 11 11.46 8.78 9.76
CA GLU A 11 10.31 8.88 10.66
C GLU A 11 9.37 10.04 10.28
N LYS A 12 9.95 11.20 9.95
CA LYS A 12 9.17 12.36 9.52
C LYS A 12 8.47 12.11 8.18
N HIS A 13 9.15 11.45 7.24
CA HIS A 13 8.56 11.05 5.96
C HIS A 13 7.36 10.12 6.20
N ASP A 14 7.55 9.09 7.00
CA ASP A 14 6.53 8.06 7.24
C ASP A 14 5.32 8.66 7.97
N ASP A 15 5.53 9.51 8.98
CA ASP A 15 4.46 10.23 9.68
C ASP A 15 3.65 11.12 8.73
N LEU A 16 4.33 11.92 7.90
CA LEU A 16 3.64 12.81 6.95
C LEU A 16 2.81 12.04 5.92
N VAL A 17 3.35 10.96 5.37
CA VAL A 17 2.62 10.12 4.42
C VAL A 17 1.41 9.45 5.08
N ALA A 18 1.61 8.82 6.24
CA ALA A 18 0.52 8.18 6.97
C ALA A 18 -0.61 9.16 7.31
N ARG A 19 -0.27 10.36 7.78
CA ARG A 19 -1.25 11.41 8.08
C ARG A 19 -2.01 11.88 6.84
N ALA A 20 -1.36 11.98 5.69
CA ALA A 20 -2.02 12.36 4.45
C ALA A 20 -3.08 11.33 4.03
N TYR A 21 -2.79 10.04 4.18
CA TYR A 21 -3.77 8.98 3.91
C TYR A 21 -4.89 8.98 4.95
N SER A 22 -4.55 9.06 6.25
CA SER A 22 -5.56 9.10 7.33
C SER A 22 -6.51 10.28 7.21
N ALA A 23 -6.03 11.45 6.79
CA ALA A 23 -6.86 12.63 6.56
C ALA A 23 -7.88 12.45 5.43
N ARG A 24 -7.74 11.42 4.61
CA ARG A 24 -8.65 11.07 3.50
C ARG A 24 -9.50 9.84 3.77
N GLY A 25 -9.53 9.40 5.02
CA GLY A 25 -10.41 8.33 5.49
C GLY A 25 -9.83 6.92 5.38
N TYR A 26 -8.55 6.77 5.01
CA TYR A 26 -7.90 5.46 5.06
C TYR A 26 -7.67 5.01 6.50
N SER A 27 -7.79 3.71 6.76
CA SER A 27 -7.54 3.15 8.09
C SER A 27 -6.07 3.33 8.51
N ALA A 28 -5.81 3.19 9.81
CA ALA A 28 -4.45 3.28 10.34
C ALA A 28 -3.50 2.25 9.70
N ASP A 29 -3.98 1.04 9.41
CA ASP A 29 -3.21 -0.01 8.76
C ASP A 29 -2.91 0.34 7.29
N GLU A 30 -3.91 0.81 6.55
CA GLU A 30 -3.72 1.28 5.17
C GLU A 30 -2.73 2.44 5.09
N ALA A 31 -2.84 3.40 5.99
CA ALA A 31 -1.96 4.57 6.05
C ALA A 31 -0.50 4.15 6.37
N ARG A 32 -0.31 3.21 7.29
CA ARG A 32 1.00 2.65 7.62
C ARG A 32 1.61 1.90 6.42
N ASP A 33 0.84 1.06 5.75
CA ASP A 33 1.31 0.30 4.60
C ASP A 33 1.64 1.21 3.41
N ALA A 34 0.86 2.27 3.21
CA ALA A 34 1.17 3.31 2.23
C ALA A 34 2.49 4.03 2.54
N ALA A 35 2.72 4.40 3.80
CA ALA A 35 3.97 5.03 4.23
C ALA A 35 5.17 4.09 4.02
N ARG A 36 5.06 2.84 4.43
CA ARG A 36 6.06 1.79 4.21
C ARG A 36 6.40 1.60 2.73
N PHE A 37 5.39 1.57 1.87
CA PHE A 37 5.57 1.48 0.42
C PHE A 37 6.31 2.69 -0.14
N CYS A 38 5.88 3.91 0.19
CA CYS A 38 6.52 5.14 -0.26
C CYS A 38 7.97 5.26 0.24
N HIS A 39 8.23 4.85 1.48
CA HIS A 39 9.56 4.78 2.05
C HIS A 39 10.47 3.83 1.26
N SER A 40 10.00 2.61 1.00
CA SER A 40 10.74 1.63 0.21
C SER A 40 11.04 2.16 -1.19
N ALA A 41 10.06 2.74 -1.86
CA ALA A 41 10.25 3.33 -3.17
C ALA A 41 11.29 4.48 -3.16
N ALA A 42 11.25 5.35 -2.15
CA ALA A 42 12.21 6.43 -1.99
C ALA A 42 13.63 5.90 -1.81
N ARG A 43 13.83 4.88 -0.97
CA ARG A 43 15.14 4.24 -0.75
C ARG A 43 15.73 3.60 -2.01
N HIS A 44 14.89 3.12 -2.92
CA HIS A 44 15.30 2.55 -4.19
C HIS A 44 15.38 3.58 -5.33
N GLY A 45 15.23 4.88 -5.03
CA GLY A 45 15.31 5.95 -6.03
C GLY A 45 14.13 6.01 -6.99
N ILE A 46 13.00 5.37 -6.67
CA ILE A 46 11.79 5.35 -7.50
C ILE A 46 11.01 6.65 -7.26
N ARG A 47 11.11 7.58 -8.21
CA ARG A 47 10.52 8.92 -8.06
C ARG A 47 9.00 8.97 -8.21
N THR A 48 8.42 8.05 -8.98
CA THR A 48 6.98 8.04 -9.28
C THR A 48 6.10 7.38 -8.22
N HIS A 49 6.69 6.63 -7.29
CA HIS A 49 5.97 5.81 -6.31
C HIS A 49 6.37 6.12 -4.86
N ASN A 50 7.03 7.24 -4.62
CA ASN A 50 7.40 7.73 -3.29
C ASN A 50 6.28 8.59 -2.67
N ALA A 51 6.62 9.48 -1.74
CA ALA A 51 5.67 10.38 -1.06
C ALA A 51 4.83 11.25 -2.02
N LEU A 52 5.22 11.39 -3.29
CA LEU A 52 4.44 12.08 -4.31
C LEU A 52 3.02 11.47 -4.45
N LYS A 53 2.86 10.18 -4.21
CA LYS A 53 1.54 9.53 -4.19
C LYS A 53 0.59 10.17 -3.18
N ALA A 54 1.10 10.56 -2.01
CA ALA A 54 0.29 11.22 -0.98
C ALA A 54 -0.20 12.62 -1.40
N LEU A 55 0.54 13.31 -2.27
CA LEU A 55 0.11 14.61 -2.80
C LEU A 55 -1.03 14.49 -3.81
N HIS A 56 -1.15 13.36 -4.49
CA HIS A 56 -2.12 13.13 -5.56
C HIS A 56 -3.33 12.30 -5.15
N LEU A 57 -3.57 12.15 -3.85
CA LEU A 57 -4.72 11.36 -3.34
C LEU A 57 -6.07 11.96 -3.72
N ASP A 58 -6.13 13.26 -3.98
CA ASP A 58 -7.38 13.96 -4.28
C ASP A 58 -7.68 14.06 -5.78
N ASP A 59 -6.69 13.88 -6.65
CA ASP A 59 -6.86 14.09 -8.09
C ASP A 59 -6.53 12.87 -8.95
N LEU A 60 -5.40 12.20 -8.74
CA LEU A 60 -4.94 11.12 -9.62
C LEU A 60 -5.17 9.72 -9.08
N PHE A 61 -5.04 9.53 -7.77
CA PHE A 61 -4.93 8.20 -7.16
C PHE A 61 -5.86 7.97 -5.98
N GLY A 62 -6.62 8.96 -5.56
CA GLY A 62 -7.36 8.90 -4.33
C GLY A 62 -8.82 8.46 -4.47
N SER A 63 -9.47 8.34 -3.34
CA SER A 63 -10.89 8.01 -3.23
C SER A 63 -11.81 9.04 -3.87
N LYS A 64 -11.40 10.31 -3.94
CA LYS A 64 -12.19 11.38 -4.58
C LYS A 64 -12.38 11.17 -6.08
N VAL A 65 -11.49 10.44 -6.74
CA VAL A 65 -11.65 10.06 -8.15
C VAL A 65 -12.33 8.70 -8.33
N GLY A 66 -12.85 8.12 -7.26
CA GLY A 66 -13.59 6.86 -7.27
C GLY A 66 -12.76 5.62 -7.58
N ARG A 67 -11.45 5.69 -7.43
CA ARG A 67 -10.54 4.58 -7.76
C ARG A 67 -10.25 3.66 -6.57
N TRP A 68 -10.30 4.20 -5.34
CA TRP A 68 -10.05 3.44 -4.12
C TRP A 68 -11.16 3.66 -3.11
N THR A 69 -11.45 2.63 -2.36
CA THR A 69 -12.42 2.65 -1.27
C THR A 69 -11.66 2.54 0.06
N PRO A 70 -11.48 3.66 0.79
CA PRO A 70 -10.83 3.65 2.10
C PRO A 70 -11.53 2.70 3.07
N GLY A 71 -10.75 1.88 3.78
CA GLY A 71 -11.28 0.94 4.76
C GLY A 71 -12.00 -0.27 4.18
N ALA A 72 -12.00 -0.47 2.86
CA ALA A 72 -12.62 -1.67 2.26
C ALA A 72 -12.01 -2.95 2.84
N GLU A 73 -12.84 -3.95 3.04
CA GLU A 73 -12.41 -5.27 3.48
C GLU A 73 -12.04 -6.15 2.28
N VAL A 74 -11.02 -6.98 2.46
CA VAL A 74 -10.63 -7.98 1.45
C VAL A 74 -11.50 -9.21 1.62
N GLU A 75 -12.12 -9.66 0.56
CA GLU A 75 -12.90 -10.90 0.51
C GLU A 75 -12.06 -12.04 -0.04
N LYS A 76 -12.01 -13.15 0.70
CA LYS A 76 -11.41 -14.38 0.20
C LYS A 76 -12.44 -15.16 -0.62
N LEU A 77 -12.15 -15.35 -1.89
CA LEU A 77 -13.01 -16.09 -2.79
C LEU A 77 -12.77 -17.60 -2.67
N PRO A 78 -13.78 -18.45 -3.03
CA PRO A 78 -13.61 -19.88 -3.03
C PRO A 78 -12.43 -20.32 -3.90
N SER A 79 -11.57 -21.18 -3.37
CA SER A 79 -10.50 -21.84 -4.11
C SER A 79 -10.52 -23.33 -3.85
N ARG A 80 -10.30 -24.13 -4.89
CA ARG A 80 -10.17 -25.59 -4.79
C ARG A 80 -8.73 -26.06 -4.53
N PHE A 81 -7.78 -25.17 -4.55
CA PHE A 81 -6.36 -25.48 -4.31
C PHE A 81 -5.93 -24.99 -2.94
N ALA A 82 -5.37 -25.88 -2.14
CA ALA A 82 -4.98 -25.56 -0.75
C ALA A 82 -3.86 -24.49 -0.67
N ALA A 83 -2.92 -24.50 -1.61
CA ALA A 83 -1.79 -23.58 -1.66
C ALA A 83 -2.06 -22.29 -2.45
N SER A 84 -3.32 -22.07 -2.89
CA SER A 84 -3.70 -20.92 -3.70
C SER A 84 -4.96 -20.27 -3.18
N GLU A 85 -4.96 -18.96 -3.09
CA GLU A 85 -6.13 -18.17 -2.71
C GLU A 85 -6.40 -17.08 -3.74
N ALA A 86 -7.67 -16.84 -4.04
CA ALA A 86 -8.12 -15.71 -4.82
C ALA A 86 -8.82 -14.70 -3.88
N TRP A 87 -8.48 -13.43 -4.01
CA TRP A 87 -9.02 -12.37 -3.18
C TRP A 87 -9.66 -11.28 -4.01
N ASP A 88 -10.82 -10.78 -3.57
CA ASP A 88 -11.38 -9.52 -4.05
C ASP A 88 -11.02 -8.41 -3.05
N GLY A 89 -10.32 -7.42 -3.52
CA GLY A 89 -9.88 -6.28 -2.69
C GLY A 89 -10.94 -5.17 -2.58
N HIS A 90 -12.05 -5.25 -3.29
CA HIS A 90 -13.14 -4.24 -3.28
C HIS A 90 -12.65 -2.81 -3.44
N ASN A 91 -11.67 -2.59 -4.33
CA ASN A 91 -10.98 -1.31 -4.51
C ASN A 91 -10.23 -0.79 -3.27
N LYS A 92 -9.86 -1.68 -2.36
CA LYS A 92 -8.96 -1.34 -1.25
C LYS A 92 -7.63 -0.80 -1.77
N LEU A 93 -6.95 -0.03 -0.94
CA LEU A 93 -5.61 0.50 -1.25
C LEU A 93 -4.66 -0.65 -1.63
N GLY A 94 -4.15 -0.62 -2.87
CA GLY A 94 -3.37 -1.72 -3.44
C GLY A 94 -2.10 -2.05 -2.67
N GLN A 95 -1.43 -1.06 -2.07
CA GLN A 95 -0.25 -1.27 -1.23
C GLN A 95 -0.58 -2.15 -0.01
N ALA A 96 -1.69 -1.89 0.67
CA ALA A 96 -2.12 -2.68 1.82
C ALA A 96 -2.51 -4.11 1.42
N VAL A 97 -3.20 -4.27 0.29
CA VAL A 97 -3.56 -5.60 -0.25
C VAL A 97 -2.30 -6.40 -0.60
N ALA A 98 -1.33 -5.75 -1.27
CA ALA A 98 -0.10 -6.42 -1.70
C ALA A 98 0.73 -6.93 -0.52
N TYR A 99 0.88 -6.17 0.54
CA TYR A 99 1.58 -6.63 1.75
C TYR A 99 0.87 -7.81 2.41
N ARG A 100 -0.44 -7.73 2.61
CA ARG A 100 -1.23 -8.83 3.19
C ARG A 100 -1.19 -10.09 2.32
N ALA A 101 -1.29 -9.93 0.99
CA ALA A 101 -1.21 -11.05 0.06
C ALA A 101 0.17 -11.72 0.11
N MET A 102 1.24 -10.94 0.18
CA MET A 102 2.61 -11.50 0.32
C MET A 102 2.78 -12.26 1.64
N GLU A 103 2.34 -11.69 2.75
CA GLU A 103 2.38 -12.37 4.05
C GLU A 103 1.61 -13.69 4.00
N ARG A 104 0.42 -13.68 3.38
CA ARG A 104 -0.37 -14.90 3.22
C ARG A 104 0.30 -15.93 2.30
N CYS A 105 0.92 -15.50 1.21
CA CYS A 105 1.70 -16.40 0.34
C CYS A 105 2.85 -17.07 1.11
N MET A 106 3.53 -16.36 2.00
CA MET A 106 4.59 -16.93 2.83
C MET A 106 4.05 -18.00 3.79
N GLU A 107 2.91 -17.74 4.47
CA GLU A 107 2.24 -18.73 5.32
C GLU A 107 1.84 -19.99 4.54
N LEU A 108 1.27 -19.83 3.34
CA LEU A 108 0.91 -20.96 2.48
C LEU A 108 2.15 -21.74 2.03
N ALA A 109 3.24 -21.04 1.71
CA ALA A 109 4.49 -21.67 1.32
C ALA A 109 5.12 -22.46 2.48
N ASP A 110 5.04 -21.97 3.71
CA ASP A 110 5.50 -22.70 4.90
C ASP A 110 4.68 -23.98 5.12
N GLN A 111 3.39 -23.94 4.83
CA GLN A 111 2.51 -25.10 5.03
C GLN A 111 2.57 -26.11 3.88
N TYR A 112 2.67 -25.66 2.63
CA TYR A 112 2.51 -26.49 1.43
C TYR A 112 3.74 -26.53 0.53
N GLY A 113 4.81 -25.79 0.86
CA GLY A 113 6.01 -25.67 0.04
C GLY A 113 5.89 -24.63 -1.08
N ILE A 114 4.70 -24.12 -1.35
CA ILE A 114 4.38 -23.06 -2.31
C ILE A 114 3.15 -22.29 -1.86
N GLY A 115 3.06 -21.01 -2.18
CA GLY A 115 1.87 -20.18 -1.94
C GLY A 115 1.59 -19.23 -3.11
N MET A 116 0.34 -19.10 -3.49
CA MET A 116 -0.13 -18.17 -4.52
C MET A 116 -1.37 -17.42 -4.05
#